data_b90382afd914a7858dfe5266f50f22f4
#
_entry.id   b90382afd914a7858dfe5266f50f22f4
#
_cell.length_a   1.000
_cell.length_b   1.000
_cell.length_c   1.000
_cell.angle_alpha   90.00
_cell.angle_beta   90.00
_cell.angle_gamma   90.00
#
_symmetry.space_group_name_H-M   'P 1'
#
loop_
_entity.id
_entity.type
_entity.pdbx_description
1 polymer ?
#
loop_
_entity_poly.entity_id
_entity_poly.type
_entity_poly.pdbx_seq_one_letter_code
_entity_poly.pdbx_strand_id
1 'polypeptide(L)'
;MRIAQISDTHLSDRHGFFHDNFLRVAEAVNAWAPDLVIHTGDLSINGADRAADIAFSVAEMARFDAPVLVLPGNHDIGEEPGFMQLGQPTDERRLARYGAIAGPDRWARDAGRWRLIGINAQVIGTGLGREREQDAWLSRELDAAAGRPVGVFT
;
A
#
# COMPACT_ATOMS: atom_id res chain seq x y z
N MET A 1 13.24 -15.21 8.06
CA MET A 1 12.78 -14.06 7.28
C MET A 1 12.36 -12.98 8.24
N ARG A 2 12.86 -11.77 8.04
CA ARG A 2 12.53 -10.55 8.80
C ARG A 2 11.72 -9.64 7.89
N ILE A 3 10.60 -9.12 8.37
CA ILE A 3 9.74 -8.20 7.63
C ILE A 3 9.67 -6.90 8.43
N ALA A 4 9.97 -5.78 7.78
CA ALA A 4 9.68 -4.46 8.31
C ALA A 4 8.33 -3.98 7.73
N GLN A 5 7.41 -3.61 8.61
CA GLN A 5 6.18 -2.94 8.21
C GLN A 5 6.29 -1.46 8.56
N ILE A 6 5.96 -0.61 7.61
CA ILE A 6 5.86 0.85 7.75
C ILE A 6 4.53 1.32 7.20
N SER A 7 4.11 2.52 7.57
CA SER A 7 2.82 3.10 7.20
C SER A 7 2.89 4.62 7.32
N ASP A 8 1.96 5.33 6.69
CA ASP A 8 1.69 6.75 6.95
C ASP A 8 2.89 7.67 6.73
N THR A 9 3.62 7.46 5.65
CA THR A 9 4.80 8.27 5.34
C THR A 9 4.45 9.65 4.78
N HIS A 10 3.27 9.83 4.19
CA HIS A 10 2.71 11.08 3.70
C HIS A 10 3.71 11.95 2.92
N LEU A 11 4.42 11.34 1.97
CA LEU A 11 5.45 12.02 1.20
C LEU A 11 4.84 12.90 0.10
N SER A 12 5.57 13.95 -0.29
CA SER A 12 5.17 14.87 -1.35
C SER A 12 6.40 15.55 -1.95
N ASP A 13 6.35 15.79 -3.26
CA ASP A 13 7.34 16.60 -3.98
C ASP A 13 7.27 18.10 -3.65
N ARG A 14 6.19 18.54 -3.00
CA ARG A 14 5.94 19.95 -2.63
C ARG A 14 6.06 20.23 -1.15
N HIS A 15 5.83 19.23 -0.31
CA HIS A 15 5.74 19.39 1.14
C HIS A 15 6.68 18.42 1.84
N GLY A 16 7.76 18.96 2.39
CA GLY A 16 8.77 18.17 3.08
C GLY A 16 8.46 17.84 4.55
N PHE A 17 7.19 18.03 5.02
CA PHE A 17 6.84 17.93 6.45
C PHE A 17 7.28 16.62 7.11
N PHE A 18 7.15 15.50 6.38
CA PHE A 18 7.42 14.17 6.91
C PHE A 18 8.68 13.53 6.32
N HIS A 19 9.34 14.21 5.35
CA HIS A 19 10.45 13.63 4.61
C HIS A 19 11.66 13.30 5.49
N ASP A 20 12.02 14.20 6.40
CA ASP A 20 13.15 13.96 7.33
C ASP A 20 12.87 12.77 8.26
N ASN A 21 11.60 12.62 8.71
CA ASN A 21 11.20 11.45 9.49
C ASN A 21 11.30 10.17 8.67
N PHE A 22 10.83 10.20 7.42
CA PHE A 22 10.94 9.06 6.50
C PHE A 22 12.40 8.65 6.28
N LEU A 23 13.32 9.60 6.08
CA LEU A 23 14.75 9.31 5.91
C LEU A 23 15.33 8.56 7.10
N ARG A 24 14.97 8.97 8.33
CA ARG A 24 15.41 8.29 9.55
C ARG A 24 14.81 6.88 9.67
N VAL A 25 13.55 6.70 9.27
CA VAL A 25 12.91 5.38 9.21
C VAL A 25 13.63 4.48 8.21
N ALA A 26 13.94 4.98 7.02
CA ALA A 26 14.64 4.22 5.99
C ALA A 26 16.05 3.79 6.47
N GLU A 27 16.79 4.70 7.11
CA GLU A 27 18.10 4.40 7.72
C GLU A 27 17.98 3.29 8.79
N ALA A 28 17.03 3.40 9.70
CA ALA A 28 16.82 2.42 10.77
C ALA A 28 16.40 1.05 10.23
N VAL A 29 15.52 1.03 9.22
CA VAL A 29 15.08 -0.20 8.56
C VAL A 29 16.25 -0.87 7.83
N ASN A 30 17.06 -0.12 7.08
CA ASN A 30 18.23 -0.67 6.39
C ASN A 30 19.27 -1.20 7.38
N ALA A 31 19.53 -0.49 8.49
CA ALA A 31 20.41 -0.96 9.56
C ALA A 31 19.93 -2.29 10.20
N TRP A 32 18.60 -2.48 10.27
CA TRP A 32 18.02 -3.75 10.75
C TRP A 32 18.12 -4.87 9.69
N ALA A 33 18.33 -4.52 8.43
CA ALA A 33 18.48 -5.42 7.28
C ALA A 33 17.34 -6.46 7.17
N PRO A 34 16.09 -6.04 6.92
CA PRO A 34 14.99 -6.96 6.69
C PRO A 34 15.12 -7.67 5.36
N ASP A 35 14.43 -8.80 5.21
CA ASP A 35 14.31 -9.51 3.92
C ASP A 35 13.22 -8.90 3.02
N LEU A 36 12.30 -8.13 3.62
CA LEU A 36 11.16 -7.50 2.94
C LEU A 36 10.69 -6.29 3.74
N VAL A 37 10.35 -5.22 3.04
CA VAL A 37 9.61 -4.08 3.58
C VAL A 37 8.18 -4.11 3.04
N ILE A 38 7.20 -3.87 3.90
CA ILE A 38 5.79 -3.74 3.52
C ILE A 38 5.31 -2.37 3.96
N HIS A 39 4.82 -1.58 3.02
CA HIS A 39 4.19 -0.29 3.28
C HIS A 39 2.67 -0.44 3.19
N THR A 40 1.96 -0.21 4.28
CA THR A 40 0.53 -0.50 4.40
C THR A 40 -0.37 0.72 4.19
N GLY A 41 0.05 1.67 3.38
CA GLY A 41 -0.79 2.76 2.91
C GLY A 41 -0.37 4.14 3.40
N ASP A 42 -1.02 5.15 2.84
CA ASP A 42 -0.70 6.56 3.03
C ASP A 42 0.77 6.89 2.71
N LEU A 43 1.19 6.41 1.51
CA LEU A 43 2.52 6.71 0.97
C LEU A 43 2.66 8.20 0.74
N SER A 44 1.62 8.82 0.19
CA SER A 44 1.58 10.20 -0.27
C SER A 44 0.66 11.08 0.58
N ILE A 45 0.91 12.40 0.60
CA ILE A 45 0.07 13.34 1.35
C ILE A 45 -1.25 13.63 0.63
N ASN A 46 -1.26 13.63 -0.71
CA ASN A 46 -2.45 13.96 -1.53
C ASN A 46 -2.47 13.22 -2.87
N GLY A 47 -2.07 11.97 -2.91
CA GLY A 47 -2.06 11.13 -4.11
C GLY A 47 -3.43 10.93 -4.73
N ALA A 48 -4.50 10.93 -3.90
CA ALA A 48 -5.87 10.85 -4.35
C ALA A 48 -6.22 11.93 -5.41
N ASP A 49 -5.59 13.11 -5.34
CA ASP A 49 -5.79 14.19 -6.32
C ASP A 49 -4.54 14.52 -7.15
N ARG A 50 -3.34 14.15 -6.67
CA ARG A 50 -2.06 14.48 -7.29
C ARG A 50 -1.22 13.24 -7.63
N ALA A 51 -1.15 12.90 -8.90
CA ALA A 51 -0.28 11.83 -9.41
C ALA A 51 1.20 12.01 -9.02
N ALA A 52 1.68 13.27 -8.98
CA ALA A 52 3.07 13.57 -8.64
C ALA A 52 3.43 13.19 -7.19
N ASP A 53 2.49 13.27 -6.24
CA ASP A 53 2.74 12.83 -4.87
C ASP A 53 2.92 11.32 -4.80
N ILE A 54 2.09 10.54 -5.51
CA ILE A 54 2.27 9.08 -5.60
C ILE A 54 3.63 8.76 -6.24
N ALA A 55 3.94 9.40 -7.37
CA ALA A 55 5.19 9.13 -8.09
C ALA A 55 6.43 9.45 -7.24
N PHE A 56 6.42 10.56 -6.51
CA PHE A 56 7.47 10.93 -5.58
C PHE A 56 7.60 9.88 -4.46
N SER A 57 6.49 9.51 -3.84
CA SER A 57 6.48 8.53 -2.74
C SER A 57 7.01 7.18 -3.18
N VAL A 58 6.59 6.70 -4.36
CA VAL A 58 7.07 5.43 -4.93
C VAL A 58 8.57 5.50 -5.22
N ALA A 59 9.06 6.62 -5.77
CA ALA A 59 10.49 6.80 -6.01
C ALA A 59 11.32 6.77 -4.71
N GLU A 60 10.81 7.34 -3.64
CA GLU A 60 11.47 7.32 -2.32
C GLU A 60 11.56 5.92 -1.70
N MET A 61 10.69 4.97 -2.09
CA MET A 61 10.79 3.57 -1.65
C MET A 61 12.09 2.89 -2.11
N ALA A 62 12.76 3.40 -3.17
CA ALA A 62 14.08 2.92 -3.59
C ALA A 62 15.21 3.17 -2.58
N ARG A 63 14.94 3.88 -1.48
CA ARG A 63 15.91 4.06 -0.39
C ARG A 63 16.03 2.83 0.52
N PHE A 64 15.08 1.92 0.45
CA PHE A 64 15.20 0.66 1.17
C PHE A 64 16.08 -0.32 0.39
N ASP A 65 17.04 -0.95 1.06
CA ASP A 65 17.91 -1.97 0.48
C ASP A 65 17.14 -3.28 0.16
N ALA A 66 16.10 -3.56 0.95
CA ALA A 66 15.23 -4.72 0.74
C ALA A 66 14.11 -4.41 -0.27
N PRO A 67 13.57 -5.43 -0.96
CA PRO A 67 12.37 -5.28 -1.77
C PRO A 67 11.21 -4.67 -0.97
N VAL A 68 10.43 -3.77 -1.59
CA VAL A 68 9.28 -3.13 -0.99
C VAL A 68 8.00 -3.60 -1.67
N LEU A 69 7.00 -3.97 -0.89
CA LEU A 69 5.62 -4.14 -1.33
C LEU A 69 4.77 -3.03 -0.75
N VAL A 70 3.94 -2.42 -1.57
CA VAL A 70 3.10 -1.28 -1.17
C VAL A 70 1.62 -1.62 -1.27
N LEU A 71 0.83 -0.98 -0.43
CA LEU A 71 -0.63 -0.93 -0.51
C LEU A 71 -1.07 0.53 -0.51
N PRO A 72 -2.19 0.88 -1.13
CA PRO A 72 -2.72 2.24 -1.03
C PRO A 72 -3.43 2.48 0.30
N GLY A 73 -3.30 3.69 0.83
CA GLY A 73 -4.15 4.23 1.87
C GLY A 73 -5.16 5.24 1.32
N ASN A 74 -5.93 5.87 2.20
CA ASN A 74 -6.94 6.86 1.79
C ASN A 74 -6.31 8.13 1.20
N HIS A 75 -5.16 8.54 1.64
CA HIS A 75 -4.42 9.67 1.05
C HIS A 75 -3.91 9.38 -0.37
N ASP A 76 -3.79 8.10 -0.76
CA ASP A 76 -3.31 7.70 -2.09
C ASP A 76 -4.45 7.57 -3.11
N ILE A 77 -5.62 7.06 -2.69
CA ILE A 77 -6.74 6.72 -3.61
C ILE A 77 -8.12 7.16 -3.15
N GLY A 78 -8.22 7.87 -2.02
CA GLY A 78 -9.48 8.28 -1.42
C GLY A 78 -10.02 7.24 -0.42
N GLU A 79 -11.15 7.56 0.18
CA GLU A 79 -11.81 6.76 1.23
C GLU A 79 -13.22 6.34 0.80
N GLU A 80 -13.83 5.41 1.54
CA GLU A 80 -15.20 4.96 1.30
C GLU A 80 -16.19 6.14 1.41
N PRO A 81 -17.10 6.29 0.42
CA PRO A 81 -18.08 7.36 0.45
C PRO A 81 -19.10 7.16 1.57
N GLY A 82 -18.98 7.86 2.66
CA GLY A 82 -19.93 7.78 3.80
C GLY A 82 -19.26 7.93 5.16
N PHE A 83 -18.00 7.62 5.26
CA PHE A 83 -17.21 7.90 6.45
C PHE A 83 -16.65 9.33 6.35
N MET A 84 -17.26 10.28 7.07
CA MET A 84 -16.86 11.68 7.21
C MET A 84 -16.68 12.51 5.91
N GLN A 85 -17.23 12.10 4.78
CA GLN A 85 -17.30 12.82 3.47
C GLN A 85 -16.33 14.02 3.31
N LEU A 86 -15.03 13.77 3.37
CA LEU A 86 -14.03 14.83 3.20
C LEU A 86 -13.75 15.16 1.72
N GLY A 87 -14.60 14.69 0.80
CA GLY A 87 -14.57 15.09 -0.61
C GLY A 87 -13.63 14.28 -1.51
N GLN A 88 -13.02 13.22 -1.02
CA GLN A 88 -12.12 12.36 -1.80
C GLN A 88 -12.60 10.90 -1.79
N PRO A 89 -13.74 10.54 -2.40
CA PRO A 89 -14.19 9.16 -2.45
C PRO A 89 -13.25 8.29 -3.30
N THR A 90 -13.04 7.06 -2.87
CA THR A 90 -12.39 6.05 -3.72
C THR A 90 -13.21 5.86 -4.99
N ASP A 91 -12.58 5.97 -6.15
CA ASP A 91 -13.20 5.80 -7.46
C ASP A 91 -12.27 5.08 -8.45
N GLU A 92 -12.85 4.59 -9.56
CA GLU A 92 -12.09 3.86 -10.59
C GLU A 92 -10.95 4.68 -11.19
N ARG A 93 -11.09 6.01 -11.27
CA ARG A 93 -10.05 6.91 -11.80
C ARG A 93 -8.85 6.97 -10.86
N ARG A 94 -9.08 7.07 -9.55
CA ARG A 94 -8.03 7.11 -8.54
C ARG A 94 -7.32 5.75 -8.44
N LEU A 95 -8.08 4.67 -8.47
CA LEU A 95 -7.54 3.31 -8.54
C LEU A 95 -6.69 3.08 -9.78
N ALA A 96 -7.16 3.49 -10.96
CA ALA A 96 -6.40 3.38 -12.20
C ALA A 96 -5.11 4.23 -12.17
N ARG A 97 -5.17 5.44 -11.61
CA ARG A 97 -3.99 6.31 -11.43
C ARG A 97 -2.95 5.67 -10.54
N TYR A 98 -3.37 5.16 -9.37
CA TYR A 98 -2.48 4.46 -8.46
C TYR A 98 -1.83 3.26 -9.14
N GLY A 99 -2.63 2.41 -9.78
CA GLY A 99 -2.16 1.23 -10.49
C GLY A 99 -1.14 1.53 -11.58
N ALA A 100 -1.29 2.65 -12.29
CA ALA A 100 -0.36 3.08 -13.33
C ALA A 100 1.00 3.56 -12.78
N ILE A 101 1.06 4.03 -11.52
CA ILE A 101 2.26 4.64 -10.93
C ILE A 101 2.91 3.68 -9.92
N ALA A 102 2.13 3.15 -8.99
CA ALA A 102 2.62 2.32 -7.88
C ALA A 102 2.54 0.81 -8.15
N GLY A 103 1.81 0.42 -9.21
CA GLY A 103 1.57 -0.99 -9.50
C GLY A 103 0.29 -1.53 -8.86
N PRO A 104 0.19 -2.86 -8.66
CA PRO A 104 -1.01 -3.49 -8.13
C PRO A 104 -1.43 -2.93 -6.77
N ASP A 105 -2.74 -2.72 -6.57
CA ASP A 105 -3.34 -2.26 -5.32
C ASP A 105 -3.53 -3.38 -4.29
N ARG A 106 -3.17 -4.60 -4.64
CA ARG A 106 -3.17 -5.81 -3.81
C ARG A 106 -2.12 -6.79 -4.31
N TRP A 107 -1.63 -7.63 -3.46
CA TRP A 107 -0.59 -8.58 -3.83
C TRP A 107 -0.61 -9.82 -2.93
N ALA A 108 -0.05 -10.92 -3.43
CA ALA A 108 0.24 -12.10 -2.64
C ALA A 108 1.66 -12.60 -2.91
N ARG A 109 2.35 -13.07 -1.87
CA ARG A 109 3.74 -13.51 -1.94
C ARG A 109 4.01 -14.66 -0.99
N ASP A 110 4.76 -15.64 -1.46
CA ASP A 110 5.29 -16.70 -0.59
C ASP A 110 6.53 -16.23 0.16
N ALA A 111 6.58 -16.54 1.44
CA ALA A 111 7.60 -16.13 2.38
C ALA A 111 7.99 -17.28 3.30
N GLY A 112 8.85 -18.16 2.81
CA GLY A 112 9.13 -19.43 3.47
C GLY A 112 7.85 -20.28 3.55
N ARG A 113 7.43 -20.64 4.78
CA ARG A 113 6.18 -21.40 4.96
C ARG A 113 4.91 -20.53 4.95
N TRP A 114 5.06 -19.20 4.98
CA TRP A 114 3.94 -18.25 5.04
C TRP A 114 3.44 -17.87 3.65
N ARG A 115 2.13 -17.68 3.52
CA ARG A 115 1.52 -16.93 2.44
C ARG A 115 1.23 -15.52 2.96
N LEU A 116 1.86 -14.50 2.39
CA LEU A 116 1.60 -13.09 2.69
C LEU A 116 0.63 -12.54 1.65
N ILE A 117 -0.39 -11.85 2.12
CA ILE A 117 -1.46 -11.28 1.29
C ILE A 117 -1.65 -9.82 1.70
N GLY A 118 -1.47 -8.89 0.76
CA GLY A 118 -1.82 -7.49 0.94
C GLY A 118 -3.14 -7.19 0.23
N ILE A 119 -4.09 -6.57 0.92
CA ILE A 119 -5.38 -6.18 0.37
C ILE A 119 -5.57 -4.66 0.43
N ASN A 120 -6.29 -4.13 -0.53
CA ASN A 120 -6.69 -2.73 -0.56
C ASN A 120 -7.94 -2.54 0.31
N ALA A 121 -7.75 -2.01 1.53
CA ALA A 121 -8.86 -1.75 2.45
C ALA A 121 -9.80 -0.65 1.95
N GLN A 122 -9.31 0.28 1.12
CA GLN A 122 -10.07 1.44 0.65
C GLN A 122 -11.17 1.10 -0.37
N VAL A 123 -11.19 -0.12 -0.90
CA VAL A 123 -12.28 -0.56 -1.79
C VAL A 123 -13.42 -1.27 -1.05
N ILE A 124 -13.22 -1.65 0.20
CA ILE A 124 -14.19 -2.38 0.99
C ILE A 124 -15.39 -1.46 1.32
N GLY A 125 -16.61 -1.91 1.02
CA GLY A 125 -17.84 -1.14 1.24
C GLY A 125 -18.16 -0.12 0.15
N THR A 126 -17.31 0.04 -0.86
CA THR A 126 -17.54 1.03 -1.93
C THR A 126 -18.57 0.59 -2.97
N GLY A 127 -18.84 -0.71 -3.11
CA GLY A 127 -19.68 -1.27 -4.18
C GLY A 127 -19.04 -1.22 -5.57
N LEU A 128 -17.78 -0.78 -5.69
CA LEU A 128 -17.05 -0.76 -6.95
C LEU A 128 -16.80 -2.19 -7.49
N GLY A 129 -16.55 -2.28 -8.79
CA GLY A 129 -16.16 -3.54 -9.44
C GLY A 129 -14.90 -4.14 -8.80
N ARG A 130 -13.97 -3.28 -8.43
CA ARG A 130 -12.70 -3.62 -7.79
C ARG A 130 -12.88 -4.36 -6.45
N GLU A 131 -13.89 -4.04 -5.66
CA GLU A 131 -14.21 -4.75 -4.41
C GLU A 131 -14.53 -6.23 -4.69
N ARG A 132 -15.47 -6.49 -5.60
CA ARG A 132 -15.84 -7.87 -5.99
C ARG A 132 -14.67 -8.65 -6.60
N GLU A 133 -13.84 -7.99 -7.40
CA GLU A 133 -12.62 -8.59 -7.95
C GLU A 133 -11.64 -8.97 -6.84
N GLN A 134 -11.47 -8.11 -5.83
CA GLN A 134 -10.61 -8.38 -4.68
C GLN A 134 -11.13 -9.56 -3.86
N ASP A 135 -12.44 -9.62 -3.57
CA ASP A 135 -13.04 -10.71 -2.80
C ASP A 135 -12.83 -12.07 -3.49
N ALA A 136 -13.10 -12.13 -4.79
CA ALA A 136 -12.89 -13.34 -5.57
C ALA A 136 -11.40 -13.72 -5.66
N TRP A 137 -10.50 -12.74 -5.76
CA TRP A 137 -9.06 -12.96 -5.76
C TRP A 137 -8.58 -13.43 -4.38
N LEU A 138 -9.01 -12.78 -3.30
CA LEU A 138 -8.63 -13.15 -1.92
C LEU A 138 -9.04 -14.59 -1.59
N SER A 139 -10.25 -14.99 -1.98
CA SER A 139 -10.72 -16.37 -1.81
C SER A 139 -9.77 -17.36 -2.49
N ARG A 140 -9.36 -17.10 -3.74
CA ARG A 140 -8.39 -17.96 -4.46
C ARG A 140 -7.03 -18.00 -3.77
N GLU A 141 -6.55 -16.87 -3.24
CA GLU A 141 -5.25 -16.81 -2.55
C GLU A 141 -5.26 -17.58 -1.22
N LEU A 142 -6.38 -17.53 -0.50
CA LEU A 142 -6.59 -18.31 0.72
C LEU A 142 -6.64 -19.82 0.43
N ASP A 143 -7.36 -20.23 -0.61
CA ASP A 143 -7.38 -21.61 -1.07
C ASP A 143 -5.98 -22.09 -1.49
N ALA A 144 -5.23 -21.25 -2.22
CA ALA A 144 -3.86 -21.53 -2.66
C ALA A 144 -2.87 -21.60 -1.50
N ALA A 145 -3.20 -21.05 -0.32
CA ALA A 145 -2.37 -21.22 0.87
C ALA A 145 -2.26 -22.68 1.32
N ALA A 146 -3.27 -23.52 1.01
CA ALA A 146 -3.22 -24.97 1.20
C ALA A 146 -2.81 -25.39 2.62
N GLY A 147 -3.37 -24.74 3.65
CA GLY A 147 -3.07 -25.00 5.06
C GLY A 147 -1.79 -24.33 5.59
N ARG A 148 -1.07 -23.58 4.78
CA ARG A 148 0.06 -22.75 5.26
C ARG A 148 -0.46 -21.59 6.12
N PRO A 149 0.33 -21.12 7.10
CA PRO A 149 -0.03 -19.90 7.81
C PRO A 149 -0.10 -18.70 6.84
N VAL A 150 -1.11 -17.85 7.05
CA VAL A 150 -1.35 -16.66 6.24
C VAL A 150 -1.12 -15.41 7.07
N GLY A 151 -0.37 -14.45 6.54
CA GLY A 151 -0.26 -13.09 7.07
C GLY A 151 -1.02 -12.14 6.13
N VAL A 152 -1.98 -11.39 6.67
CA VAL A 152 -2.74 -10.40 5.90
C VAL A 152 -2.31 -9.00 6.31
N PHE A 153 -2.10 -8.14 5.32
CA PHE A 153 -1.75 -6.72 5.46
C PHE A 153 -2.82 -5.85 4.79
N THR A 154 -3.18 -4.76 5.46
CA THR A 154 -4.17 -3.79 4.97
C THR A 154 -3.67 -2.37 5.13
#